data_73af8e0b80e48c934b51d88af78ad106
#
_entry.id   73af8e0b80e48c934b51d88af78ad106
#
_cell.length_a   1.000
_cell.length_b   1.000
_cell.length_c   1.000
_cell.angle_alpha   90.00
_cell.angle_beta   90.00
_cell.angle_gamma   90.00
#
_symmetry.space_group_name_H-M   'P 1'
#
loop_
_entity.id
_entity.type
_entity.pdbx_description
1 polymer ?
#
loop_
_entity_poly.entity_id
_entity_poly.type
_entity_poly.pdbx_seq_one_letter_code
_entity_poly.pdbx_strand_id
1 'polypeptide(L)'
;MELIILIALALFAFSYRNSANASIDGAFKFIQNGVTNLYDRYAPYSFKQVREKTKELGEEYTVRQYLSQVALFGIVAGGIAYLYFYNLFITIIYAAIAIAFIPYLSYLRTQRIYSEYIFEQIQNYTTNVIMEFNTTQSFVKSLEGVVESGILEKPVVDDVKTMINMAYANGTIDQSIAYF
;
A
#
# COMPACT_ATOMS: atom_id res chain seq x y z
N MET A 1 -21.95 18.54 -28.22
CA MET A 1 -20.95 17.86 -27.39
C MET A 1 -20.69 18.61 -26.07
N GLU A 2 -20.63 19.92 -26.09
CA GLU A 2 -20.40 20.76 -24.88
C GLU A 2 -21.47 20.56 -23.79
N LEU A 3 -22.72 20.27 -24.18
CA LEU A 3 -23.84 20.08 -23.25
C LEU A 3 -23.67 18.82 -22.38
N ILE A 4 -23.05 17.74 -22.90
CA ILE A 4 -22.81 16.50 -22.14
C ILE A 4 -21.68 16.71 -21.12
N ILE A 5 -20.66 17.48 -21.47
CA ILE A 5 -19.56 17.83 -20.55
C ILE A 5 -20.07 18.74 -19.43
N LEU A 6 -20.94 19.69 -19.77
CA LEU A 6 -21.60 20.57 -18.77
C LEU A 6 -22.52 19.78 -17.84
N ILE A 7 -23.27 18.80 -18.37
CA ILE A 7 -24.13 17.92 -17.54
C ILE A 7 -23.26 17.04 -16.63
N ALA A 8 -22.16 16.47 -17.14
CA ALA A 8 -21.24 15.66 -16.33
C ALA A 8 -20.54 16.49 -15.23
N LEU A 9 -20.11 17.71 -15.55
CA LEU A 9 -19.55 18.67 -14.57
C LEU A 9 -20.60 19.15 -13.57
N ALA A 10 -21.82 19.39 -14.01
CA ALA A 10 -22.93 19.78 -13.12
C ALA A 10 -23.33 18.64 -12.17
N LEU A 11 -23.36 17.39 -12.66
CA LEU A 11 -23.62 16.20 -11.84
C LEU A 11 -22.47 15.96 -10.86
N PHE A 12 -21.23 16.20 -11.25
CA PHE A 12 -20.07 16.10 -10.37
C PHE A 12 -20.06 17.18 -9.31
N ALA A 13 -20.35 18.44 -9.67
CA ALA A 13 -20.46 19.56 -8.74
C ALA A 13 -21.68 19.42 -7.80
N PHE A 14 -22.79 18.88 -8.29
CA PHE A 14 -23.96 18.57 -7.50
C PHE A 14 -23.73 17.42 -6.52
N SER A 15 -23.02 16.38 -6.95
CA SER A 15 -22.57 15.27 -6.11
C SER A 15 -21.62 15.74 -5.00
N TYR A 16 -20.70 16.65 -5.32
CA TYR A 16 -19.76 17.21 -4.34
C TYR A 16 -20.45 18.12 -3.31
N ARG A 17 -21.44 18.91 -3.75
CA ARG A 17 -22.18 19.83 -2.89
C ARG A 17 -23.23 19.15 -1.99
N ASN A 18 -23.71 17.97 -2.38
CA ASN A 18 -24.75 17.23 -1.66
C ASN A 18 -24.21 16.09 -0.77
N SER A 19 -22.93 16.10 -0.48
CA SER A 19 -22.20 15.12 0.35
C SER A 19 -22.70 15.01 1.81
N ALA A 20 -23.81 15.65 2.15
CA ALA A 20 -24.38 15.68 3.50
C ALA A 20 -25.59 14.74 3.69
N ASN A 21 -26.04 13.98 2.69
CA ASN A 21 -27.24 13.17 2.83
C ASN A 21 -26.99 11.67 2.63
N ALA A 22 -27.43 10.89 3.62
CA ALA A 22 -27.32 9.43 3.75
C ALA A 22 -27.80 8.58 2.56
N SER A 23 -28.51 9.16 1.57
CA SER A 23 -28.97 8.47 0.36
C SER A 23 -27.86 8.20 -0.65
N ILE A 24 -26.79 9.00 -0.62
CA ILE A 24 -25.62 8.82 -1.53
C ILE A 24 -24.75 7.66 -1.06
N ASP A 25 -24.66 7.44 0.25
CA ASP A 25 -23.93 6.31 0.83
C ASP A 25 -24.52 4.94 0.39
N GLY A 26 -25.82 4.85 0.21
CA GLY A 26 -26.47 3.64 -0.29
C GLY A 26 -26.16 3.36 -1.76
N ALA A 27 -26.26 4.36 -2.63
CA ALA A 27 -25.92 4.25 -4.05
C ALA A 27 -24.41 4.01 -4.23
N PHE A 28 -23.59 4.67 -3.42
CA PHE A 28 -22.13 4.51 -3.43
C PHE A 28 -21.71 3.09 -3.00
N LYS A 29 -22.32 2.54 -1.94
CA LYS A 29 -22.11 1.14 -1.52
C LYS A 29 -22.59 0.16 -2.56
N PHE A 30 -23.68 0.41 -3.25
CA PHE A 30 -24.19 -0.47 -4.32
C PHE A 30 -23.24 -0.49 -5.53
N ILE A 31 -22.76 0.68 -5.97
CA ILE A 31 -21.76 0.79 -7.05
C ILE A 31 -20.43 0.17 -6.59
N GLN A 32 -20.01 0.43 -5.38
CA GLN A 32 -18.80 -0.14 -4.80
C GLN A 32 -18.87 -1.67 -4.75
N ASN A 33 -19.96 -2.24 -4.27
CA ASN A 33 -20.14 -3.69 -4.21
C ASN A 33 -20.27 -4.33 -5.61
N GLY A 34 -20.91 -3.66 -6.55
CA GLY A 34 -21.03 -4.12 -7.94
C GLY A 34 -19.68 -4.12 -8.67
N VAL A 35 -18.93 -3.03 -8.54
CA VAL A 35 -17.60 -2.87 -9.17
C VAL A 35 -16.58 -3.81 -8.51
N THR A 36 -16.56 -3.91 -7.18
CA THR A 36 -15.65 -4.83 -6.49
C THR A 36 -15.94 -6.29 -6.81
N ASN A 37 -17.20 -6.72 -6.87
CA ASN A 37 -17.54 -8.10 -7.21
C ASN A 37 -17.16 -8.47 -8.67
N LEU A 38 -17.34 -7.56 -9.63
CA LEU A 38 -16.89 -7.76 -11.00
C LEU A 38 -15.38 -7.75 -11.11
N TYR A 39 -14.74 -6.81 -10.43
CA TYR A 39 -13.29 -6.65 -10.42
C TYR A 39 -12.60 -7.83 -9.73
N ASP A 40 -13.10 -8.29 -8.58
CA ASP A 40 -12.58 -9.46 -7.84
C ASP A 40 -12.68 -10.76 -8.65
N ARG A 41 -13.62 -10.82 -9.60
CA ARG A 41 -13.82 -12.01 -10.44
C ARG A 41 -12.90 -12.05 -11.68
N TYR A 42 -12.52 -10.91 -12.22
CA TYR A 42 -11.83 -10.83 -13.52
C TYR A 42 -10.43 -10.20 -13.47
N ALA A 43 -10.07 -9.51 -12.40
CA ALA A 43 -8.75 -8.89 -12.29
C ALA A 43 -7.76 -9.82 -11.57
N PRO A 44 -6.53 -9.99 -12.09
CA PRO A 44 -5.49 -10.77 -11.43
C PRO A 44 -5.03 -10.17 -10.10
N TYR A 45 -5.38 -8.91 -9.83
CA TYR A 45 -5.14 -8.20 -8.58
C TYR A 45 -6.42 -7.47 -8.17
N SER A 46 -7.27 -8.13 -7.37
CA SER A 46 -8.48 -7.50 -6.87
C SER A 46 -8.15 -6.49 -5.76
N PHE A 47 -9.01 -5.48 -5.61
CA PHE A 47 -8.87 -4.50 -4.52
C PHE A 47 -8.75 -5.16 -3.14
N LYS A 48 -9.48 -6.28 -2.93
CA LYS A 48 -9.43 -7.06 -1.69
C LYS A 48 -8.05 -7.68 -1.47
N GLN A 49 -7.46 -8.30 -2.49
CA GLN A 49 -6.12 -8.89 -2.43
C GLN A 49 -5.04 -7.83 -2.22
N VAL A 50 -5.15 -6.69 -2.92
CA VAL A 50 -4.23 -5.56 -2.72
C VAL A 50 -4.34 -5.03 -1.30
N ARG A 51 -5.56 -4.86 -0.78
CA ARG A 51 -5.79 -4.39 0.59
C ARG A 51 -5.26 -5.37 1.65
N GLU A 52 -5.43 -6.67 1.46
CA GLU A 52 -4.88 -7.68 2.36
C GLU A 52 -3.35 -7.66 2.34
N LYS A 53 -2.74 -7.61 1.17
CA LYS A 53 -1.27 -7.53 1.04
C LYS A 53 -0.66 -6.23 1.56
N THR A 54 -1.31 -5.09 1.34
CA THR A 54 -0.85 -3.81 1.89
C THR A 54 -0.99 -3.75 3.41
N LYS A 55 -2.02 -4.41 3.95
CA LYS A 55 -2.18 -4.55 5.40
C LYS A 55 -1.08 -5.40 6.04
N GLU A 56 -0.63 -6.46 5.36
CA GLU A 56 0.54 -7.25 5.78
C GLU A 56 1.83 -6.42 5.79
N LEU A 57 1.91 -5.41 4.90
CA LEU A 57 3.04 -4.47 4.83
C LEU A 57 2.90 -3.28 5.80
N GLY A 58 1.91 -3.29 6.70
CA GLY A 58 1.71 -2.25 7.71
C GLY A 58 0.98 -1.00 7.24
N GLU A 59 0.57 -0.90 5.97
CA GLU A 59 -0.21 0.22 5.45
C GLU A 59 -1.68 -0.15 5.23
N GLU A 60 -2.60 0.67 5.75
CA GLU A 60 -4.02 0.54 5.46
C GLU A 60 -4.38 1.27 4.15
N TYR A 61 -4.54 0.50 3.07
CA TYR A 61 -5.04 1.02 1.81
C TYR A 61 -6.54 1.31 1.91
N THR A 62 -6.88 2.58 2.07
CA THR A 62 -8.26 3.02 2.27
C THR A 62 -9.04 3.12 0.96
N VAL A 63 -10.32 2.80 1.02
CA VAL A 63 -11.26 2.96 -0.13
C VAL A 63 -11.22 4.39 -0.70
N ARG A 64 -11.02 5.39 0.16
CA ARG A 64 -10.93 6.79 -0.27
C ARG A 64 -9.69 7.06 -1.13
N GLN A 65 -8.54 6.49 -0.75
CA GLN A 65 -7.31 6.61 -1.54
C GLN A 65 -7.48 5.91 -2.90
N TYR A 66 -8.08 4.72 -2.93
CA TYR A 66 -8.39 4.01 -4.16
C TYR A 66 -9.27 4.84 -5.09
N LEU A 67 -10.38 5.39 -4.58
CA LEU A 67 -11.31 6.19 -5.37
C LEU A 67 -10.69 7.48 -5.90
N SER A 68 -9.87 8.16 -5.10
CA SER A 68 -9.16 9.36 -5.56
C SER A 68 -8.17 9.02 -6.69
N GLN A 69 -7.48 7.90 -6.61
CA GLN A 69 -6.58 7.42 -7.66
C GLN A 69 -7.36 7.04 -8.93
N VAL A 70 -8.45 6.29 -8.80
CA VAL A 70 -9.34 5.94 -9.92
C VAL A 70 -9.84 7.18 -10.64
N ALA A 71 -10.34 8.17 -9.89
CA ALA A 71 -10.83 9.41 -10.45
C ALA A 71 -9.71 10.17 -11.18
N LEU A 72 -8.55 10.32 -10.56
CA LEU A 72 -7.42 11.06 -11.12
C LEU A 72 -6.89 10.38 -12.40
N PHE A 73 -6.57 9.09 -12.32
CA PHE A 73 -6.02 8.34 -13.47
C PHE A 73 -7.06 8.18 -14.58
N GLY A 74 -8.33 7.94 -14.25
CA GLY A 74 -9.41 7.85 -15.22
C GLY A 74 -9.62 9.15 -15.99
N ILE A 75 -9.60 10.30 -15.30
CA ILE A 75 -9.73 11.63 -15.93
C ILE A 75 -8.51 11.93 -16.81
N VAL A 76 -7.30 11.68 -16.31
CA VAL A 76 -6.07 11.96 -17.06
C VAL A 76 -5.98 11.05 -18.29
N ALA A 77 -6.15 9.74 -18.14
CA ALA A 77 -6.09 8.78 -19.26
C ALA A 77 -7.22 9.02 -20.28
N GLY A 78 -8.44 9.28 -19.79
CA GLY A 78 -9.57 9.62 -20.64
C GLY A 78 -9.34 10.95 -21.38
N GLY A 79 -8.81 11.97 -20.71
CA GLY A 79 -8.49 13.25 -21.33
C GLY A 79 -7.45 13.11 -22.44
N ILE A 80 -6.37 12.40 -22.21
CA ILE A 80 -5.33 12.14 -23.22
C ILE A 80 -5.92 11.34 -24.40
N ALA A 81 -6.67 10.27 -24.12
CA ALA A 81 -7.27 9.48 -25.18
C ALA A 81 -8.28 10.28 -26.00
N TYR A 82 -9.07 11.14 -25.38
CA TYR A 82 -10.02 11.99 -26.08
C TYR A 82 -9.32 13.01 -27.00
N LEU A 83 -8.27 13.65 -26.53
CA LEU A 83 -7.48 14.60 -27.32
C LEU A 83 -6.81 13.94 -28.54
N TYR A 84 -6.48 12.66 -28.44
CA TYR A 84 -5.82 11.93 -29.52
C TYR A 84 -6.80 11.34 -30.53
N PHE A 85 -7.89 10.73 -30.08
CA PHE A 85 -8.80 9.98 -30.92
C PHE A 85 -10.07 10.75 -31.32
N TYR A 86 -10.44 11.81 -30.61
CA TYR A 86 -11.69 12.56 -30.78
C TYR A 86 -12.95 11.67 -30.80
N ASN A 87 -12.87 10.49 -30.18
CA ASN A 87 -13.93 9.49 -30.17
C ASN A 87 -14.23 9.07 -28.73
N LEU A 88 -15.47 9.34 -28.27
CA LEU A 88 -15.90 9.09 -26.90
C LEU A 88 -15.85 7.59 -26.56
N PHE A 89 -16.19 6.71 -27.50
CA PHE A 89 -16.20 5.27 -27.26
C PHE A 89 -14.81 4.72 -26.98
N ILE A 90 -13.83 5.13 -27.78
CA ILE A 90 -12.42 4.76 -27.62
C ILE A 90 -11.88 5.34 -26.28
N THR A 91 -12.25 6.57 -25.95
CA THR A 91 -11.88 7.22 -24.67
C THR A 91 -12.30 6.41 -23.47
N ILE A 92 -13.55 5.92 -23.45
CA ILE A 92 -14.08 5.10 -22.36
C ILE A 92 -13.28 3.79 -22.19
N ILE A 93 -12.93 3.14 -23.32
CA ILE A 93 -12.15 1.90 -23.29
C ILE A 93 -10.76 2.14 -22.69
N TYR A 94 -10.06 3.18 -23.14
CA TYR A 94 -8.74 3.51 -22.58
C TYR A 94 -8.78 3.91 -21.12
N ALA A 95 -9.79 4.69 -20.71
CA ALA A 95 -10.00 5.03 -19.29
C ALA A 95 -10.25 3.78 -18.45
N ALA A 96 -11.07 2.84 -18.93
CA ALA A 96 -11.35 1.59 -18.22
C ALA A 96 -10.09 0.72 -18.06
N ILE A 97 -9.26 0.62 -19.10
CA ILE A 97 -7.98 -0.10 -19.06
C ILE A 97 -7.04 0.56 -18.04
N ALA A 98 -6.90 1.89 -18.07
CA ALA A 98 -6.06 2.63 -17.11
C ALA A 98 -6.50 2.40 -15.66
N ILE A 99 -7.81 2.45 -15.39
CA ILE A 99 -8.39 2.19 -14.08
C ILE A 99 -8.09 0.76 -13.60
N ALA A 100 -8.13 -0.23 -14.49
CA ALA A 100 -7.86 -1.62 -14.15
C ALA A 100 -6.42 -1.86 -13.66
N PHE A 101 -5.46 -1.03 -14.05
CA PHE A 101 -4.07 -1.13 -13.60
C PHE A 101 -3.78 -0.45 -12.26
N ILE A 102 -4.67 0.40 -11.75
CA ILE A 102 -4.44 1.19 -10.52
C ILE A 102 -4.12 0.33 -9.29
N PRO A 103 -4.85 -0.74 -8.97
CA PRO A 103 -4.56 -1.54 -7.77
C PRO A 103 -3.17 -2.18 -7.85
N TYR A 104 -2.77 -2.65 -9.02
CA TYR A 104 -1.45 -3.22 -9.24
C TYR A 104 -0.34 -2.20 -9.03
N LEU A 105 -0.47 -1.00 -9.59
CA LEU A 105 0.50 0.08 -9.41
C LEU A 105 0.60 0.53 -7.94
N SER A 106 -0.54 0.63 -7.26
CA SER A 106 -0.57 0.96 -5.83
C SER A 106 0.15 -0.10 -4.99
N TYR A 107 -0.10 -1.38 -5.28
CA TYR A 107 0.60 -2.48 -4.61
C TYR A 107 2.11 -2.42 -4.82
N LEU A 108 2.57 -2.24 -6.06
CA LEU A 108 4.01 -2.12 -6.37
C LEU A 108 4.66 -0.95 -5.63
N ARG A 109 3.96 0.18 -5.55
CA ARG A 109 4.45 1.36 -4.81
C ARG A 109 4.59 1.07 -3.32
N THR A 110 3.57 0.48 -2.71
CA THR A 110 3.61 0.13 -1.28
C THR A 110 4.70 -0.90 -1.00
N GLN A 111 4.82 -1.92 -1.85
CA GLN A 111 5.88 -2.92 -1.73
C GLN A 111 7.28 -2.28 -1.79
N ARG A 112 7.48 -1.31 -2.68
CA ARG A 112 8.76 -0.60 -2.79
C ARG A 112 9.07 0.21 -1.54
N ILE A 113 8.10 0.99 -1.05
CA ILE A 113 8.25 1.81 0.17
C ILE A 113 8.58 0.91 1.37
N TYR A 114 7.86 -0.21 1.51
CA TYR A 114 8.12 -1.18 2.58
C TYR A 114 9.51 -1.81 2.46
N SER A 115 9.92 -2.19 1.25
CA SER A 115 11.26 -2.74 1.02
C SER A 115 12.37 -1.74 1.35
N GLU A 116 12.20 -0.47 0.98
CA GLU A 116 13.14 0.61 1.34
C GLU A 116 13.21 0.80 2.86
N TYR A 117 12.05 0.81 3.53
CA TYR A 117 11.97 0.92 4.99
C TYR A 117 12.66 -0.26 5.71
N ILE A 118 12.40 -1.50 5.30
CA ILE A 118 13.05 -2.68 5.89
C ILE A 118 14.56 -2.65 5.65
N PHE A 119 15.00 -2.25 4.45
CA PHE A 119 16.42 -2.12 4.13
C PHE A 119 17.12 -1.11 5.05
N GLU A 120 16.48 0.03 5.31
CA GLU A 120 16.99 1.05 6.25
C GLU A 120 17.09 0.47 7.69
N GLN A 121 16.06 -0.25 8.13
CA GLN A 121 16.07 -0.88 9.46
C GLN A 121 17.18 -1.92 9.59
N ILE A 122 17.41 -2.76 8.56
CA ILE A 122 18.49 -3.75 8.57
C ILE A 122 19.87 -3.07 8.57
N GLN A 123 20.03 -1.96 7.84
CA GLN A 123 21.26 -1.19 7.85
C GLN A 123 21.54 -0.58 9.23
N ASN A 124 20.53 0.00 9.87
CA ASN A 124 20.61 0.51 11.23
C ASN A 124 20.95 -0.59 12.23
N TYR A 125 20.28 -1.74 12.12
CA TYR A 125 20.58 -2.93 12.93
C TYR A 125 22.06 -3.33 12.79
N THR A 126 22.51 -3.55 11.57
CA THR A 126 23.88 -4.02 11.30
C THR A 126 24.94 -3.07 11.86
N THR A 127 24.75 -1.77 11.62
CA THR A 127 25.70 -0.73 12.08
C THR A 127 25.76 -0.68 13.61
N ASN A 128 24.60 -0.68 14.27
CA ASN A 128 24.54 -0.57 15.72
C ASN A 128 25.00 -1.85 16.42
N VAL A 129 24.67 -3.04 15.88
CA VAL A 129 25.19 -4.31 16.43
C VAL A 129 26.71 -4.37 16.37
N ILE A 130 27.34 -3.92 15.26
CA ILE A 130 28.79 -3.86 15.14
C ILE A 130 29.40 -2.89 16.18
N MET A 131 28.80 -1.72 16.38
CA MET A 131 29.26 -0.75 17.37
C MET A 131 29.18 -1.33 18.79
N GLU A 132 28.03 -1.91 19.15
CA GLU A 132 27.83 -2.53 20.45
C GLU A 132 28.73 -3.76 20.65
N PHE A 133 28.98 -4.56 19.61
CA PHE A 133 29.88 -5.69 19.69
C PHE A 133 31.33 -5.27 19.95
N ASN A 134 31.80 -4.20 19.35
CA ASN A 134 33.12 -3.65 19.60
C ASN A 134 33.33 -3.25 21.07
N THR A 135 32.25 -2.86 21.74
CA THR A 135 32.26 -2.45 23.16
C THR A 135 32.07 -3.62 24.11
N THR A 136 31.11 -4.49 23.84
CA THR A 136 30.68 -5.57 24.73
C THR A 136 31.44 -6.88 24.55
N GLN A 137 32.04 -7.09 23.38
CA GLN A 137 32.69 -8.34 22.93
C GLN A 137 31.78 -9.58 23.07
N SER A 138 30.46 -9.38 23.10
CA SER A 138 29.46 -10.42 23.25
C SER A 138 28.29 -10.16 22.29
N PHE A 139 28.03 -11.10 21.39
CA PHE A 139 26.99 -10.95 20.38
C PHE A 139 25.59 -10.75 21.02
N VAL A 140 25.23 -11.56 22.01
CA VAL A 140 23.92 -11.45 22.68
C VAL A 140 23.75 -10.12 23.38
N LYS A 141 24.79 -9.66 24.12
CA LYS A 141 24.76 -8.34 24.78
C LYS A 141 24.68 -7.20 23.78
N SER A 142 25.30 -7.36 22.61
CA SER A 142 25.21 -6.35 21.55
C SER A 142 23.78 -6.24 20.99
N LEU A 143 23.10 -7.38 20.82
CA LEU A 143 21.69 -7.40 20.41
C LEU A 143 20.80 -6.72 21.47
N GLU A 144 21.02 -7.01 22.76
CA GLU A 144 20.30 -6.36 23.86
C GLU A 144 20.50 -4.85 23.85
N GLY A 145 21.76 -4.39 23.73
CA GLY A 145 22.08 -2.96 23.67
C GLY A 145 21.39 -2.25 22.50
N VAL A 146 21.33 -2.88 21.34
CA VAL A 146 20.62 -2.32 20.18
C VAL A 146 19.11 -2.25 20.38
N VAL A 147 18.51 -3.26 21.03
CA VAL A 147 17.08 -3.24 21.36
C VAL A 147 16.78 -2.16 22.41
N GLU A 148 17.63 -2.01 23.43
CA GLU A 148 17.47 -1.02 24.49
C GLU A 148 17.68 0.42 24.00
N SER A 149 18.51 0.62 22.97
CA SER A 149 18.72 1.94 22.35
C SER A 149 17.46 2.51 21.70
N GLY A 150 16.47 1.66 21.37
CA GLY A 150 15.21 2.09 20.74
C GLY A 150 15.36 2.59 19.30
N ILE A 151 16.49 2.32 18.64
CA ILE A 151 16.75 2.75 17.25
C ILE A 151 15.98 1.90 16.25
N LEU A 152 15.71 0.63 16.59
CA LEU A 152 15.01 -0.29 15.72
C LEU A 152 13.50 -0.19 15.90
N GLU A 153 12.79 -0.23 14.77
CA GLU A 153 11.34 -0.26 14.73
C GLU A 153 10.81 -1.64 14.30
N LYS A 154 9.49 -1.82 14.41
CA LYS A 154 8.85 -3.06 13.95
C LYS A 154 8.92 -3.17 12.42
N PRO A 155 9.08 -4.36 11.83
CA PRO A 155 9.12 -5.68 12.50
C PRO A 155 10.50 -6.08 13.03
N VAL A 156 11.59 -5.43 12.60
CA VAL A 156 12.97 -5.85 12.86
C VAL A 156 13.27 -5.96 14.36
N VAL A 157 12.77 -5.05 15.19
CA VAL A 157 12.98 -5.13 16.65
C VAL A 157 12.35 -6.40 17.24
N ASP A 158 11.23 -6.87 16.72
CA ASP A 158 10.55 -8.08 17.23
C ASP A 158 11.34 -9.35 16.84
N ASP A 159 11.93 -9.35 15.62
CA ASP A 159 12.81 -10.43 15.17
C ASP A 159 14.09 -10.49 16.00
N VAL A 160 14.72 -9.35 16.29
CA VAL A 160 15.92 -9.30 17.15
C VAL A 160 15.62 -9.76 18.57
N LYS A 161 14.47 -9.39 19.15
CA LYS A 161 14.04 -9.92 20.46
C LYS A 161 13.86 -11.44 20.44
N THR A 162 13.32 -11.97 19.35
CA THR A 162 13.18 -13.41 19.17
C THR A 162 14.54 -14.11 19.10
N MET A 163 15.52 -13.51 18.38
CA MET A 163 16.90 -14.01 18.35
C MET A 163 17.53 -14.05 19.75
N ILE A 164 17.38 -13.00 20.55
CA ILE A 164 17.89 -12.93 21.93
C ILE A 164 17.28 -14.07 22.75
N ASN A 165 15.95 -14.23 22.70
CA ASN A 165 15.26 -15.29 23.43
C ASN A 165 15.73 -16.69 23.00
N MET A 166 15.95 -16.93 21.70
CA MET A 166 16.49 -18.19 21.19
C MET A 166 17.91 -18.44 21.68
N ALA A 167 18.77 -17.41 21.69
CA ALA A 167 20.14 -17.53 22.16
C ALA A 167 20.19 -17.94 23.65
N TYR A 168 19.30 -17.40 24.47
CA TYR A 168 19.22 -17.78 25.90
C TYR A 168 18.57 -19.14 26.13
N ALA A 169 17.55 -19.51 25.33
CA ALA A 169 16.82 -20.76 25.52
C ALA A 169 17.63 -21.99 25.05
N ASN A 170 18.34 -21.88 23.92
CA ASN A 170 19.03 -23.01 23.30
C ASN A 170 20.52 -23.04 23.57
N GLY A 171 21.11 -22.00 24.14
CA GLY A 171 22.54 -21.89 24.40
C GLY A 171 23.43 -21.86 23.15
N THR A 172 22.84 -21.82 21.95
CA THR A 172 23.54 -21.78 20.68
C THR A 172 23.19 -20.53 19.87
N ILE A 173 24.21 -19.73 19.59
CA ILE A 173 24.09 -18.49 18.81
C ILE A 173 23.77 -18.81 17.35
N ASP A 174 24.26 -19.95 16.83
CA ASP A 174 24.09 -20.33 15.41
C ASP A 174 22.62 -20.46 14.98
N GLN A 175 21.76 -21.01 15.85
CA GLN A 175 20.33 -21.11 15.56
C GLN A 175 19.63 -19.77 15.56
N SER A 176 20.08 -18.86 16.43
CA SER A 176 19.54 -17.48 16.49
C SER A 176 19.90 -16.68 15.24
N ILE A 177 21.12 -16.85 14.72
CA ILE A 177 21.56 -16.19 13.46
C ILE A 177 20.82 -16.77 12.27
N ALA A 178 20.60 -18.09 12.23
CA ALA A 178 19.88 -18.73 11.12
C ALA A 178 18.38 -18.35 11.06
N TYR A 179 17.81 -17.83 12.12
CA TYR A 179 16.44 -17.34 12.17
C TYR A 179 16.28 -15.99 11.47
N PHE A 180 17.24 -15.09 11.58
CA PHE A 180 17.22 -13.75 11.01
C PHE A 180 17.52 -13.75 9.51
#